data_8e058f196a5a2915514553b1891a0cd8
#
_entry.id   8e058f196a5a2915514553b1891a0cd8
#
_cell.length_a   1.000
_cell.length_b   1.000
_cell.length_c   1.000
_cell.angle_alpha   90.00
_cell.angle_beta   90.00
_cell.angle_gamma   90.00
#
_symmetry.space_group_name_H-M   'P 1'
#
loop_
_entity.id
_entity.type
_entity.pdbx_description
1 polymer ?
#
loop_
_entity_poly.entity_id
_entity_poly.type
_entity_poly.pdbx_seq_one_letter_code
_entity_poly.pdbx_strand_id
1 'polypeptide(L)'
;VMTYVEKRCGYERDGSFSTSKGDRWQNFDCGIAAATFELAAHELGLGSVVLGIFEEEKLRELLELPEGMGVACLMPLGYPAEEPAAPKRKEAADLLSVK
;
A
#
# COMPACT_ATOMS: atom_id res chain seq x y z
N VAL A 1 -9.46 3.15 -3.25
CA VAL A 1 -8.61 3.74 -2.22
C VAL A 1 -8.31 2.69 -1.18
N MET A 2 -7.03 2.54 -0.80
CA MET A 2 -6.62 1.68 0.30
C MET A 2 -6.48 2.51 1.56
N THR A 3 -7.19 2.15 2.60
CA THR A 3 -7.17 2.80 3.91
C THR A 3 -6.69 1.84 4.98
N TYR A 4 -6.23 2.37 6.11
CA TYR A 4 -5.85 1.58 7.27
C TYR A 4 -6.37 2.21 8.57
N VAL A 5 -6.53 1.41 9.60
CA VAL A 5 -6.88 1.89 10.94
C VAL A 5 -5.58 2.27 11.66
N GLU A 6 -5.48 3.54 12.04
CA GLU A 6 -4.32 4.08 12.75
C GLU A 6 -4.11 3.43 14.11
N LYS A 7 -2.88 3.43 14.59
CA LYS A 7 -2.51 2.95 15.92
C LYS A 7 -2.93 1.49 16.20
N ARG A 8 -2.90 0.63 15.18
CA ARG A 8 -3.14 -0.81 15.32
C ARG A 8 -1.85 -1.60 15.18
N CYS A 9 -1.35 -1.77 13.97
CA CYS A 9 -0.11 -2.49 13.74
C CYS A 9 1.09 -1.71 14.26
N GLY A 10 1.92 -2.34 15.08
CA GLY A 10 3.09 -1.73 15.71
C GLY A 10 2.82 -1.01 17.02
N TYR A 11 1.60 -1.11 17.55
CA TYR A 11 1.20 -0.49 18.82
C TYR A 11 0.74 -1.52 19.86
N GLU A 12 1.08 -1.28 21.11
CA GLU A 12 0.54 -1.97 22.27
C GLU A 12 -0.84 -1.43 22.67
N ARG A 13 -1.52 -2.10 23.60
CA ARG A 13 -2.85 -1.68 24.05
C ARG A 13 -2.86 -0.33 24.78
N ASP A 14 -1.74 0.06 25.37
CA ASP A 14 -1.56 1.34 26.04
C ASP A 14 -1.16 2.50 25.12
N GLY A 15 -1.05 2.21 23.81
CA GLY A 15 -0.66 3.18 22.79
C GLY A 15 0.84 3.37 22.60
N SER A 16 1.66 2.64 23.34
CA SER A 16 3.12 2.62 23.12
C SER A 16 3.49 1.81 21.88
N PHE A 17 4.70 2.02 21.36
CA PHE A 17 5.18 1.22 20.23
C PHE A 17 5.66 -0.17 20.68
N SER A 18 5.25 -1.20 19.95
CA SER A 18 5.70 -2.59 20.17
C SER A 18 7.20 -2.78 19.90
N THR A 19 7.77 -1.98 19.01
CA THR A 19 9.19 -2.05 18.62
C THR A 19 9.71 -0.67 18.23
N SER A 20 11.04 -0.54 18.11
CA SER A 20 11.69 0.69 17.60
C SER A 20 11.30 1.08 16.17
N LYS A 21 10.63 0.20 15.42
CA LYS A 21 10.08 0.50 14.09
C LYS A 21 8.87 1.44 14.17
N GLY A 22 8.16 1.44 15.30
CA GLY A 22 7.05 2.35 15.56
C GLY A 22 5.89 2.18 14.60
N ASP A 23 5.32 3.29 14.15
CA ASP A 23 4.19 3.38 13.23
C ASP A 23 4.48 2.87 11.81
N ARG A 24 5.75 2.72 11.43
CA ARG A 24 6.15 2.23 10.10
C ARG A 24 5.67 0.81 9.79
N TRP A 25 5.26 0.04 10.79
CA TRP A 25 4.62 -1.25 10.58
C TRP A 25 3.31 -1.14 9.79
N GLN A 26 2.54 -0.10 10.01
CA GLN A 26 1.28 0.14 9.28
C GLN A 26 1.54 0.27 7.76
N ASN A 27 2.57 1.05 7.39
CA ASN A 27 2.95 1.21 5.99
C ASN A 27 3.48 -0.10 5.38
N PHE A 28 4.19 -0.91 6.15
CA PHE A 28 4.66 -2.23 5.72
C PHE A 28 3.49 -3.16 5.39
N ASP A 29 2.50 -3.24 6.28
CA ASP A 29 1.30 -4.07 6.08
C ASP A 29 0.48 -3.58 4.88
N CYS A 30 0.33 -2.26 4.71
CA CYS A 30 -0.32 -1.68 3.54
C CYS A 30 0.38 -2.05 2.24
N GLY A 31 1.73 -2.07 2.23
CA GLY A 31 2.51 -2.50 1.07
C GLY A 31 2.26 -3.95 0.69
N ILE A 32 2.18 -4.86 1.68
CA ILE A 32 1.85 -6.27 1.46
C ILE A 32 0.43 -6.40 0.89
N ALA A 33 -0.54 -5.69 1.48
CA ALA A 33 -1.92 -5.70 1.02
C ALA A 33 -2.05 -5.16 -0.41
N ALA A 34 -1.36 -4.06 -0.73
CA ALA A 34 -1.34 -3.47 -2.07
C ALA A 34 -0.77 -4.45 -3.12
N ALA A 35 0.37 -5.07 -2.84
CA ALA A 35 0.98 -6.05 -3.73
C ALA A 35 0.07 -7.26 -3.95
N THR A 36 -0.58 -7.75 -2.89
CA THR A 36 -1.53 -8.87 -2.98
C THR A 36 -2.74 -8.49 -3.85
N PHE A 37 -3.24 -7.27 -3.69
CA PHE A 37 -4.35 -6.76 -4.50
C PHE A 37 -3.97 -6.65 -5.98
N GLU A 38 -2.77 -6.14 -6.32
CA GLU A 38 -2.30 -6.05 -7.71
C GLU A 38 -2.17 -7.42 -8.37
N LEU A 39 -1.64 -8.41 -7.64
CA LEU A 39 -1.52 -9.78 -8.16
C LEU A 39 -2.90 -10.40 -8.42
N ALA A 40 -3.85 -10.22 -7.50
CA ALA A 40 -5.21 -10.71 -7.68
C ALA A 40 -5.94 -10.01 -8.84
N ALA A 41 -5.76 -8.69 -8.99
CA ALA A 41 -6.29 -7.94 -10.12
C ALA A 41 -5.74 -8.44 -11.46
N HIS A 42 -4.43 -8.66 -11.51
CA HIS A 42 -3.77 -9.19 -12.72
C HIS A 42 -4.28 -10.59 -13.09
N GLU A 43 -4.48 -11.48 -12.12
CA GLU A 43 -5.06 -12.82 -12.34
C GLU A 43 -6.46 -12.76 -12.99
N LEU A 44 -7.23 -11.70 -12.68
CA LEU A 44 -8.54 -11.43 -13.26
C LEU A 44 -8.51 -10.67 -14.59
N GLY A 45 -7.33 -10.43 -15.16
CA GLY A 45 -7.15 -9.68 -16.40
C GLY A 45 -7.33 -8.16 -16.25
N LEU A 46 -7.23 -7.65 -15.02
CA LEU A 46 -7.35 -6.22 -14.72
C LEU A 46 -5.97 -5.58 -14.59
N GLY A 47 -5.86 -4.34 -15.05
CA GLY A 47 -4.70 -3.49 -14.79
C GLY A 47 -4.90 -2.65 -13.55
N SER A 48 -3.84 -2.42 -12.79
CA SER A 48 -3.81 -1.53 -11.63
C SER A 48 -2.48 -0.79 -11.53
N VAL A 49 -2.44 0.26 -10.75
CA VAL A 49 -1.22 0.98 -10.41
C VAL A 49 -1.34 1.56 -8.99
N VAL A 50 -0.24 1.54 -8.25
CA VAL A 50 -0.18 2.17 -6.93
C VAL A 50 0.21 3.63 -7.07
N LEU A 51 -0.65 4.54 -6.65
CA LEU A 51 -0.42 5.98 -6.60
C LEU A 51 -0.24 6.41 -5.15
N GLY A 52 0.95 6.92 -4.82
CA GLY A 52 1.30 7.39 -3.47
C GLY A 52 1.49 8.91 -3.38
N ILE A 53 1.36 9.64 -4.50
CA ILE A 53 1.55 11.11 -4.52
C ILE A 53 0.18 11.78 -4.57
N PHE A 54 -0.33 12.17 -3.41
CA PHE A 54 -1.61 12.85 -3.24
C PHE A 54 -1.63 13.67 -1.94
N GLU A 55 -2.59 14.57 -1.81
CA GLU A 55 -2.86 15.33 -0.59
C GLU A 55 -3.82 14.54 0.30
N GLU A 56 -3.30 13.90 1.35
CA GLU A 56 -4.07 12.98 2.20
C GLU A 56 -5.29 13.66 2.83
N GLU A 57 -5.13 14.88 3.39
CA GLU A 57 -6.23 15.60 4.05
C GLU A 57 -7.41 15.85 3.10
N LYS A 58 -7.13 16.21 1.84
CA LYS A 58 -8.18 16.40 0.84
C LYS A 58 -8.92 15.11 0.51
N LEU A 59 -8.20 13.98 0.49
CA LEU A 59 -8.84 12.68 0.28
C LEU A 59 -9.67 12.25 1.49
N ARG A 60 -9.18 12.49 2.69
CA ARG A 60 -9.93 12.21 3.93
C ARG A 60 -11.26 12.95 3.95
N GLU A 61 -11.24 14.24 3.61
CA GLU A 61 -12.45 15.08 3.50
C GLU A 61 -13.39 14.56 2.40
N LEU A 62 -12.86 14.32 1.18
CA LEU A 62 -13.65 13.85 0.04
C LEU A 62 -14.32 12.50 0.29
N LEU A 63 -13.64 11.61 1.00
CA LEU A 63 -14.11 10.26 1.30
C LEU A 63 -14.88 10.18 2.63
N GLU A 64 -14.99 11.29 3.34
CA GLU A 64 -15.63 11.36 4.66
C GLU A 64 -15.08 10.31 5.63
N LEU A 65 -13.74 10.13 5.61
CA LEU A 65 -13.10 9.10 6.43
C LEU A 65 -13.27 9.42 7.93
N PRO A 66 -13.65 8.44 8.75
CA PRO A 66 -13.74 8.63 10.17
C PRO A 66 -12.38 8.93 10.79
N GLU A 67 -12.38 9.55 11.96
CA GLU A 67 -11.17 9.76 12.77
C GLU A 67 -10.47 8.41 13.06
N GLY A 68 -9.15 8.41 13.03
CA GLY A 68 -8.35 7.21 13.25
C GLY A 68 -8.20 6.30 12.03
N MET A 69 -8.57 6.77 10.84
CA MET A 69 -8.26 6.10 9.57
C MET A 69 -7.32 6.95 8.72
N GLY A 70 -6.28 6.34 8.17
CA GLY A 70 -5.35 6.94 7.22
C GLY A 70 -5.54 6.39 5.81
N VAL A 71 -5.00 7.12 4.81
CA VAL A 71 -4.98 6.69 3.40
C VAL A 71 -3.59 6.18 3.05
N ALA A 72 -3.47 4.91 2.69
CA ALA A 72 -2.19 4.32 2.30
C ALA A 72 -1.83 4.66 0.85
N CYS A 73 -2.76 4.45 -0.08
CA CYS A 73 -2.55 4.70 -1.50
C CYS A 73 -3.88 4.73 -2.26
N LEU A 74 -3.80 5.24 -3.49
CA LEU A 74 -4.86 5.09 -4.49
C LEU A 74 -4.46 3.97 -5.44
N MET A 75 -5.43 3.12 -5.80
CA MET A 75 -5.22 2.01 -6.72
C MET A 75 -6.33 2.01 -7.78
N PRO A 76 -6.17 2.82 -8.86
CA PRO A 76 -7.06 2.71 -10.01
C PRO A 76 -7.07 1.27 -10.53
N LEU A 77 -8.24 0.79 -10.89
CA LEU A 77 -8.46 -0.56 -11.37
C LEU A 77 -9.34 -0.54 -12.60
N GLY A 78 -8.99 -1.29 -13.64
CA GLY A 78 -9.78 -1.38 -14.86
C GLY A 78 -9.20 -2.31 -15.88
N TYR A 79 -9.90 -2.51 -16.98
CA TYR A 79 -9.36 -3.25 -18.11
C TYR A 79 -8.31 -2.39 -18.82
N PRO A 80 -7.10 -2.93 -19.05
CA PRO A 80 -6.04 -2.17 -19.73
C PRO A 80 -6.42 -1.89 -21.17
N ALA A 81 -6.21 -0.64 -21.62
CA ALA A 81 -6.42 -0.25 -23.02
C ALA A 81 -5.28 -0.78 -23.92
N GLU A 82 -4.11 -0.96 -23.34
CA GLU A 82 -2.93 -1.50 -23.99
C GLU A 82 -2.08 -2.26 -22.98
N GLU A 83 -1.22 -3.14 -23.46
CA GLU A 83 -0.24 -3.83 -22.62
C GLU A 83 1.07 -3.05 -22.62
N PRO A 84 1.43 -2.36 -21.55
CA PRO A 84 2.65 -1.55 -21.50
C PRO A 84 3.89 -2.44 -21.52
N ALA A 85 4.95 -1.98 -22.18
CA ALA A 85 6.24 -2.66 -22.14
C ALA A 85 6.76 -2.74 -20.70
N ALA A 86 7.20 -3.93 -20.29
CA ALA A 86 7.77 -4.11 -18.97
C ALA A 86 9.07 -3.29 -18.81
N PRO A 87 9.19 -2.41 -17.81
CA PRO A 87 10.42 -1.69 -17.57
C PRO A 87 11.53 -2.65 -17.14
N LYS A 88 12.79 -2.28 -17.47
CA LYS A 88 13.97 -3.05 -17.05
C LYS A 88 13.98 -3.21 -15.52
N ARG A 89 14.16 -4.42 -15.06
CA ARG A 89 14.29 -4.77 -13.64
C ARG A 89 15.72 -5.25 -13.36
N LYS A 90 16.16 -5.12 -12.11
CA LYS A 90 17.36 -5.77 -11.62
C LYS A 90 17.12 -7.26 -11.48
N GLU A 91 18.17 -8.04 -11.63
CA GLU A 91 18.11 -9.48 -11.36
C GLU A 91 17.91 -9.76 -9.87
N ALA A 92 17.26 -10.87 -9.54
CA ALA A 92 17.03 -11.25 -8.14
C ALA A 92 18.35 -11.37 -7.36
N ALA A 93 19.42 -11.84 -7.99
CA ALA A 93 20.76 -11.96 -7.41
C ALA A 93 21.38 -10.60 -7.01
N ASP A 94 20.97 -9.51 -7.69
CA ASP A 94 21.46 -8.15 -7.36
C ASP A 94 20.75 -7.56 -6.13
N LEU A 95 19.62 -8.14 -5.74
CA LEU A 95 18.75 -7.63 -4.68
C LEU A 95 18.75 -8.50 -3.44
N LEU A 96 19.07 -9.79 -3.58
CA LEU A 96 19.02 -10.77 -2.51
C LEU A 96 20.42 -10.97 -1.89
N SER A 97 20.50 -10.83 -0.58
CA SER A 97 21.68 -11.17 0.22
C SER A 97 21.27 -12.23 1.25
N VAL A 98 21.87 -13.40 1.16
CA VAL A 98 21.72 -14.47 2.16
C VAL A 98 22.87 -14.34 3.17
N LYS A 99 22.53 -14.20 4.45
CA LYS A 99 23.49 -14.12 5.56
C LYS A 99 23.32 -15.31 6.47
#